data_13ed0fa6d98ae8bf6dccb406b98717e6
#
_entry.id   13ed0fa6d98ae8bf6dccb406b98717e6
#
_cell.length_a   1.000
_cell.length_b   1.000
_cell.length_c   1.000
_cell.angle_alpha   90.00
_cell.angle_beta   90.00
_cell.angle_gamma   90.00
#
_symmetry.space_group_name_H-M   'P 1'
#
loop_
_entity.id
_entity.type
_entity.pdbx_description
1 polymer ?
#
loop_
_entity_poly.entity_id
_entity_poly.type
_entity_poly.pdbx_seq_one_letter_code
_entity_poly.pdbx_strand_id
1 'polypeptide(L)'
;MLRMGVFARSLAIAGLTCFACSAYAADAGASPVGSSNTATADPTVPRPPGQPCAVQLFSNDTFNDFGTRPYSYAPPVGCGTHWAKVVLEADFSVTAGRQFDRTGSIWLGGVNLYFGTTAEPSATVARSWHVERDLTDYSALLRNAGQGQAILWNLVNGTYTGVLHGSAKLLFYPASGRAPAPRVPDQVIPLGSDPVGSVTNLSTSTDQLAKTLSLPRNVERAYLDVFAQSQNADEFWYTCVPDQYAAAVNECGGGNFREAEVSIDGQPAGVAPIYPWIYTGGIDPYLWRPVPGVQTMNFMPYRVDLSPFAGVLSDGAQHTVALSVAGANNYFSTAATLLVYQDPHKKQVSGQVTRNTLVGQAPVPTIASTLDGTGNGDITTNLSRHFVIEGYVDTSHGRVQNSVDQTVSFADTQAFTINASTYRQVTDQLTAMDGVSRSRIGPIVTREYRQQVSYPLHVDYDQPVAADGSFSAATTVQQGYSLHRSRAFAGITLYADHVDNTVNSADTLNFDASGNLTGHSGQASTQAFAYGDSLGGCYRADVASAAGAVTAYSSGQGCPGGQNGVYWFSHPDGSPDQGSALLDW
;
A
#
# COMPACT_ATOMS: atom_id res chain seq x y z
N MET A 1 10.45 60.52 24.58
CA MET A 1 10.01 59.50 25.58
C MET A 1 8.91 58.67 24.95
N LEU A 2 9.30 57.58 24.32
CA LEU A 2 8.37 56.59 23.71
C LEU A 2 8.25 55.42 24.68
N ARG A 3 7.05 55.12 25.13
CA ARG A 3 6.77 53.93 25.94
C ARG A 3 6.54 52.74 25.00
N MET A 4 7.43 51.77 25.04
CA MET A 4 7.23 50.42 24.50
C MET A 4 6.32 49.63 25.44
N GLY A 5 5.13 49.30 24.99
CA GLY A 5 4.24 48.35 25.67
C GLY A 5 4.58 46.91 25.25
N VAL A 6 5.12 46.15 26.19
CA VAL A 6 5.38 44.72 26.06
C VAL A 6 4.07 43.97 26.29
N PHE A 7 3.47 43.39 25.25
CA PHE A 7 2.41 42.38 25.40
C PHE A 7 3.04 41.00 25.58
N ALA A 8 3.24 40.62 26.84
CA ALA A 8 3.49 39.24 27.20
C ALA A 8 2.15 38.48 27.15
N ARG A 9 1.89 37.71 26.09
CA ARG A 9 0.85 36.68 26.09
C ARG A 9 1.42 35.46 26.78
N SER A 10 0.89 35.17 27.97
CA SER A 10 1.15 33.96 28.72
C SER A 10 0.67 32.76 27.89
N LEU A 11 1.61 31.90 27.48
CA LEU A 11 1.32 30.57 26.94
C LEU A 11 0.80 29.72 28.11
N ALA A 12 -0.51 29.62 28.23
CA ALA A 12 -1.12 28.61 29.09
C ALA A 12 -0.89 27.25 28.43
N ILE A 13 0.08 26.50 28.93
CA ILE A 13 0.18 25.05 28.67
C ILE A 13 -1.03 24.44 29.38
N ALA A 14 -2.11 24.27 28.64
CA ALA A 14 -3.24 23.45 29.07
C ALA A 14 -2.72 22.01 29.10
N GLY A 15 -2.48 21.48 30.29
CA GLY A 15 -2.21 20.07 30.50
C GLY A 15 -3.34 19.26 29.87
N LEU A 16 -3.05 18.57 28.77
CA LEU A 16 -3.96 17.57 28.20
C LEU A 16 -4.09 16.42 29.19
N THR A 17 -5.09 16.47 30.04
CA THR A 17 -5.58 15.27 30.72
C THR A 17 -6.26 14.42 29.63
N CYS A 18 -5.49 13.54 29.03
CA CYS A 18 -5.98 12.55 28.09
C CYS A 18 -6.93 11.60 28.84
N PHE A 19 -8.25 11.82 28.74
CA PHE A 19 -9.21 10.78 29.06
C PHE A 19 -9.05 9.72 27.97
N ALA A 20 -8.37 8.63 28.32
CA ALA A 20 -8.15 7.47 27.47
C ALA A 20 -9.51 6.86 27.05
N CYS A 21 -10.01 7.25 25.90
CA CYS A 21 -10.98 6.45 25.15
C CYS A 21 -10.16 5.54 24.21
N SER A 22 -9.55 4.50 24.75
CA SER A 22 -9.01 3.43 23.94
C SER A 22 -10.18 2.73 23.26
N ALA A 23 -10.33 2.90 21.96
CA ALA A 23 -11.13 1.98 21.16
C ALA A 23 -10.23 0.74 20.93
N TYR A 24 -10.69 -0.42 21.36
CA TYR A 24 -9.98 -1.67 21.10
C TYR A 24 -10.15 -2.01 19.62
N ALA A 25 -9.04 -2.21 18.91
CA ALA A 25 -9.10 -2.85 17.61
C ALA A 25 -9.52 -4.31 17.85
N ALA A 26 -10.63 -4.71 17.26
CA ALA A 26 -10.98 -6.12 17.21
C ALA A 26 -10.03 -6.81 16.22
N ASP A 27 -9.64 -8.05 16.51
CA ASP A 27 -8.77 -8.83 15.62
C ASP A 27 -9.51 -9.16 14.33
N ALA A 28 -9.03 -8.63 13.20
CA ALA A 28 -9.73 -8.70 11.91
C ALA A 28 -9.80 -10.08 11.32
N GLY A 29 -9.08 -11.02 11.71
CA GLY A 29 -8.95 -12.26 10.97
C GLY A 29 -8.75 -13.49 11.84
N ALA A 30 -9.16 -13.45 13.10
CA ALA A 30 -9.02 -14.57 14.03
C ALA A 30 -9.78 -15.80 13.52
N SER A 31 -9.17 -16.54 12.59
CA SER A 31 -9.66 -17.86 12.23
C SER A 31 -9.33 -18.83 13.35
N PRO A 32 -10.31 -19.65 13.80
CA PRO A 32 -10.06 -20.62 14.86
C PRO A 32 -8.94 -21.59 14.50
N VAL A 33 -8.19 -22.05 15.50
CA VAL A 33 -7.22 -23.14 15.34
C VAL A 33 -7.94 -24.36 14.73
N GLY A 34 -7.32 -24.98 13.73
CA GLY A 34 -7.90 -26.04 12.92
C GLY A 34 -8.69 -25.54 11.69
N SER A 35 -8.92 -24.23 11.55
CA SER A 35 -9.55 -23.66 10.38
C SER A 35 -8.62 -23.70 9.17
N SER A 36 -9.18 -24.02 8.01
CA SER A 36 -8.51 -23.86 6.70
C SER A 36 -8.92 -22.55 6.00
N ASN A 37 -9.70 -21.69 6.65
CA ASN A 37 -10.09 -20.40 6.08
C ASN A 37 -8.94 -19.41 6.10
N THR A 38 -9.01 -18.38 5.25
CA THR A 38 -7.98 -17.33 5.21
C THR A 38 -7.82 -16.69 6.59
N ALA A 39 -6.58 -16.60 7.04
CA ALA A 39 -6.21 -16.10 8.37
C ALA A 39 -5.09 -15.07 8.24
N THR A 40 -5.22 -13.94 8.93
CA THR A 40 -4.23 -12.85 8.94
C THR A 40 -4.05 -12.31 10.36
N ALA A 41 -2.86 -11.79 10.64
CA ALA A 41 -2.55 -11.03 11.85
C ALA A 41 -2.80 -9.52 11.68
N ASP A 42 -3.28 -9.08 10.51
CA ASP A 42 -3.49 -7.66 10.22
C ASP A 42 -4.54 -7.03 11.15
N PRO A 43 -4.35 -5.76 11.59
CA PRO A 43 -5.33 -5.06 12.41
C PRO A 43 -6.56 -4.63 11.62
N THR A 44 -7.69 -4.47 12.30
CA THR A 44 -8.81 -3.70 11.77
C THR A 44 -8.53 -2.19 11.84
N VAL A 45 -9.24 -1.40 11.03
CA VAL A 45 -9.20 0.06 11.14
C VAL A 45 -9.79 0.49 12.49
N PRO A 46 -9.06 1.25 13.32
CA PRO A 46 -9.58 1.70 14.62
C PRO A 46 -10.76 2.66 14.46
N ARG A 47 -11.75 2.54 15.33
CA ARG A 47 -13.00 3.27 15.25
C ARG A 47 -13.16 4.27 16.40
N PRO A 48 -13.66 5.49 16.14
CA PRO A 48 -14.03 6.41 17.20
C PRO A 48 -15.25 5.90 17.98
N PRO A 49 -15.46 6.37 19.22
CA PRO A 49 -16.63 6.00 19.98
C PRO A 49 -17.92 6.53 19.31
N GLY A 50 -18.98 5.74 19.33
CA GLY A 50 -20.29 6.05 18.77
C GLY A 50 -20.73 5.06 17.72
N GLN A 51 -21.99 5.21 17.27
CA GLN A 51 -22.55 4.37 16.21
C GLN A 51 -22.31 5.03 14.86
N PRO A 52 -21.79 4.30 13.87
CA PRO A 52 -21.66 4.82 12.52
C PRO A 52 -22.99 4.83 11.78
N CYS A 53 -23.11 5.71 10.79
CA CYS A 53 -24.08 5.52 9.71
C CYS A 53 -23.47 4.59 8.66
N ALA A 54 -24.22 3.57 8.26
CA ALA A 54 -23.77 2.61 7.26
C ALA A 54 -24.43 2.90 5.89
N VAL A 55 -23.64 2.76 4.83
CA VAL A 55 -24.10 2.80 3.44
C VAL A 55 -23.63 1.54 2.75
N GLN A 56 -24.58 0.68 2.34
CA GLN A 56 -24.26 -0.50 1.54
C GLN A 56 -23.91 -0.07 0.11
N LEU A 57 -22.77 -0.53 -0.41
CA LEU A 57 -22.36 -0.32 -1.79
C LEU A 57 -22.94 -1.43 -2.67
N PHE A 58 -22.66 -2.68 -2.33
CA PHE A 58 -23.23 -3.87 -2.94
C PHE A 58 -23.29 -5.01 -1.92
N SER A 59 -24.13 -6.02 -2.19
CA SER A 59 -24.38 -7.10 -1.23
C SER A 59 -24.50 -8.46 -1.91
N ASN A 60 -23.57 -9.35 -1.56
CA ASN A 60 -23.51 -10.73 -2.07
C ASN A 60 -23.50 -10.81 -3.61
N ASP A 61 -22.82 -9.88 -4.25
CA ASP A 61 -22.67 -9.89 -5.69
C ASP A 61 -21.85 -11.10 -6.12
N THR A 62 -22.27 -11.73 -7.22
CA THR A 62 -21.60 -12.90 -7.78
C THR A 62 -20.65 -12.48 -8.89
N PHE A 63 -19.40 -12.91 -8.82
CA PHE A 63 -18.37 -12.69 -9.82
C PHE A 63 -18.02 -14.04 -10.48
N ASN A 64 -18.58 -14.28 -11.64
CA ASN A 64 -18.45 -15.53 -12.41
C ASN A 64 -18.14 -15.27 -13.89
N ASP A 65 -17.83 -14.03 -14.25
CA ASP A 65 -17.49 -13.56 -15.59
C ASP A 65 -16.51 -12.38 -15.53
N PHE A 66 -16.21 -11.77 -16.67
CA PHE A 66 -15.39 -10.57 -16.79
C PHE A 66 -16.19 -9.25 -16.71
N GLY A 67 -17.48 -9.32 -16.34
CA GLY A 67 -18.31 -8.13 -16.17
C GLY A 67 -18.04 -7.41 -14.86
N THR A 68 -18.17 -6.10 -14.87
CA THR A 68 -18.13 -5.29 -13.65
C THR A 68 -19.48 -5.37 -12.92
N ARG A 69 -19.49 -5.07 -11.61
CA ARG A 69 -20.72 -4.95 -10.80
C ARG A 69 -20.92 -3.50 -10.44
N PRO A 70 -21.77 -2.75 -11.21
CA PRO A 70 -22.02 -1.34 -10.96
C PRO A 70 -22.92 -1.14 -9.74
N TYR A 71 -22.69 -0.04 -9.04
CA TYR A 71 -23.54 0.40 -7.94
C TYR A 71 -23.70 1.92 -7.92
N SER A 72 -24.76 2.40 -7.27
CA SER A 72 -24.98 3.82 -7.03
C SER A 72 -24.71 4.13 -5.57
N TYR A 73 -23.99 5.19 -5.30
CA TYR A 73 -23.69 5.69 -3.98
C TYR A 73 -24.42 7.00 -3.71
N ALA A 74 -24.93 7.15 -2.50
CA ALA A 74 -25.41 8.42 -1.94
C ALA A 74 -24.91 8.58 -0.50
N PRO A 75 -24.52 9.80 -0.08
CA PRO A 75 -24.11 10.04 1.31
C PRO A 75 -25.20 9.67 2.31
N PRO A 76 -24.83 9.23 3.54
CA PRO A 76 -25.81 8.81 4.54
C PRO A 76 -26.65 9.99 5.01
N VAL A 77 -27.97 9.85 4.96
CA VAL A 77 -28.92 10.87 5.43
C VAL A 77 -28.87 10.96 6.96
N GLY A 78 -28.81 12.18 7.49
CA GLY A 78 -28.81 12.43 8.95
C GLY A 78 -27.46 12.21 9.65
N CYS A 79 -26.39 11.91 8.90
CA CYS A 79 -25.04 11.64 9.43
C CYS A 79 -24.09 12.85 9.36
N GLY A 80 -24.58 14.02 8.98
CA GLY A 80 -23.76 15.20 8.75
C GLY A 80 -22.83 15.04 7.54
N THR A 81 -21.92 15.99 7.37
CA THR A 81 -20.92 16.01 6.27
C THR A 81 -19.48 16.07 6.77
N HIS A 82 -19.29 16.08 8.09
CA HIS A 82 -17.97 16.06 8.73
C HIS A 82 -17.87 14.80 9.58
N TRP A 83 -16.97 13.93 9.19
CA TRP A 83 -16.78 12.63 9.84
C TRP A 83 -15.41 12.57 10.51
N ALA A 84 -15.39 12.03 11.73
CA ALA A 84 -14.15 11.73 12.44
C ALA A 84 -13.39 10.59 11.74
N LYS A 85 -14.14 9.62 11.18
CA LYS A 85 -13.58 8.50 10.43
C LYS A 85 -14.59 7.98 9.41
N VAL A 86 -14.07 7.48 8.29
CA VAL A 86 -14.83 6.72 7.29
C VAL A 86 -14.10 5.42 7.04
N VAL A 87 -14.79 4.29 7.23
CA VAL A 87 -14.22 2.95 7.05
C VAL A 87 -14.97 2.23 5.95
N LEU A 88 -14.24 1.71 4.96
CA LEU A 88 -14.75 0.69 4.06
C LEU A 88 -14.57 -0.67 4.74
N GLU A 89 -15.65 -1.45 4.80
CA GLU A 89 -15.62 -2.89 5.11
C GLU A 89 -16.04 -3.67 3.87
N ALA A 90 -15.28 -4.69 3.51
CA ALA A 90 -15.64 -5.59 2.43
C ALA A 90 -15.39 -7.05 2.84
N ASP A 91 -16.38 -7.88 2.55
CA ASP A 91 -16.38 -9.32 2.80
C ASP A 91 -16.43 -10.05 1.47
N PHE A 92 -15.48 -10.94 1.26
CA PHE A 92 -15.37 -11.73 0.04
C PHE A 92 -15.33 -13.22 0.36
N SER A 93 -15.73 -14.04 -0.61
CA SER A 93 -15.61 -15.49 -0.53
C SER A 93 -15.44 -16.11 -1.90
N VAL A 94 -14.90 -17.32 -1.93
CA VAL A 94 -14.83 -18.17 -3.11
C VAL A 94 -15.32 -19.58 -2.75
N THR A 95 -16.19 -20.14 -3.58
CA THR A 95 -16.71 -21.51 -3.38
C THR A 95 -15.60 -22.56 -3.55
N ALA A 96 -15.76 -23.72 -2.93
CA ALA A 96 -14.90 -24.88 -3.22
C ALA A 96 -14.92 -25.21 -4.71
N GLY A 97 -13.76 -25.57 -5.26
CA GLY A 97 -13.58 -25.83 -6.67
C GLY A 97 -12.18 -25.46 -7.12
N ARG A 98 -11.90 -25.60 -8.42
CA ARG A 98 -10.66 -25.08 -9.01
C ARG A 98 -10.86 -23.60 -9.36
N GLN A 99 -10.00 -22.74 -8.86
CA GLN A 99 -9.89 -21.33 -9.27
C GLN A 99 -8.47 -20.83 -8.94
N PHE A 100 -8.00 -19.89 -9.73
CA PHE A 100 -6.79 -19.12 -9.43
C PHE A 100 -7.15 -17.85 -8.65
N ASP A 101 -6.15 -17.22 -8.05
CA ASP A 101 -6.25 -15.87 -7.51
C ASP A 101 -6.64 -14.88 -8.62
N ARG A 102 -7.37 -13.86 -8.21
CA ARG A 102 -7.87 -12.79 -9.07
C ARG A 102 -7.59 -11.45 -8.42
N THR A 103 -7.42 -10.44 -9.23
CA THR A 103 -7.38 -9.07 -8.74
C THR A 103 -8.79 -8.56 -8.48
N GLY A 104 -9.02 -7.99 -7.29
CA GLY A 104 -10.27 -7.36 -6.90
C GLY A 104 -10.09 -5.87 -6.62
N SER A 105 -11.04 -5.05 -7.06
CA SER A 105 -11.02 -3.60 -6.80
C SER A 105 -12.42 -3.03 -6.67
N ILE A 106 -12.55 -1.97 -5.86
CA ILE A 106 -13.80 -1.21 -5.66
C ILE A 106 -13.53 0.24 -5.99
N TRP A 107 -14.40 0.84 -6.79
CA TRP A 107 -14.23 2.18 -7.33
C TRP A 107 -15.47 3.04 -7.11
N LEU A 108 -15.27 4.35 -6.89
CA LEU A 108 -16.35 5.35 -6.83
C LEU A 108 -15.89 6.64 -7.52
N GLY A 109 -16.62 7.08 -8.55
CA GLY A 109 -16.33 8.33 -9.25
C GLY A 109 -14.91 8.40 -9.81
N GLY A 110 -14.36 7.28 -10.27
CA GLY A 110 -13.01 7.16 -10.80
C GLY A 110 -11.93 6.89 -9.73
N VAL A 111 -12.25 7.03 -8.44
CA VAL A 111 -11.31 6.85 -7.32
C VAL A 111 -11.32 5.40 -6.85
N ASN A 112 -10.14 4.83 -6.65
CA ASN A 112 -9.96 3.50 -6.08
C ASN A 112 -10.21 3.54 -4.57
N LEU A 113 -11.20 2.77 -4.09
CA LEU A 113 -11.50 2.62 -2.67
C LEU A 113 -10.85 1.38 -2.05
N TYR A 114 -10.63 0.33 -2.85
CA TYR A 114 -10.00 -0.92 -2.47
C TYR A 114 -9.30 -1.56 -3.66
N PHE A 115 -8.16 -2.19 -3.39
CA PHE A 115 -7.40 -2.97 -4.35
C PHE A 115 -6.68 -4.12 -3.62
N GLY A 116 -6.80 -5.35 -4.14
CA GLY A 116 -6.20 -6.54 -3.54
C GLY A 116 -6.37 -7.77 -4.42
N THR A 117 -5.87 -8.92 -3.96
CA THR A 117 -6.11 -10.22 -4.61
C THR A 117 -7.11 -11.05 -3.83
N THR A 118 -7.59 -12.14 -4.43
CA THR A 118 -8.53 -13.09 -3.83
C THR A 118 -7.79 -14.29 -3.26
N ALA A 119 -8.38 -14.96 -2.28
CA ALA A 119 -7.89 -16.25 -1.83
C ALA A 119 -8.22 -17.35 -2.87
N GLU A 120 -7.30 -18.30 -3.04
CA GLU A 120 -7.56 -19.50 -3.84
C GLU A 120 -8.29 -20.58 -3.03
N PRO A 121 -9.35 -21.21 -3.56
CA PRO A 121 -10.00 -22.36 -2.94
C PRO A 121 -9.19 -23.65 -3.20
N SER A 122 -9.58 -24.73 -2.55
CA SER A 122 -9.24 -26.09 -3.00
C SER A 122 -10.47 -26.78 -3.56
N ALA A 123 -10.29 -27.98 -4.13
CA ALA A 123 -11.41 -28.75 -4.69
C ALA A 123 -12.56 -28.96 -3.68
N THR A 124 -12.26 -28.98 -2.38
CA THR A 124 -13.22 -29.32 -1.31
C THR A 124 -13.38 -28.21 -0.26
N VAL A 125 -12.54 -27.16 -0.29
CA VAL A 125 -12.55 -26.11 0.74
C VAL A 125 -12.80 -24.75 0.09
N ALA A 126 -13.92 -24.13 0.45
CA ALA A 126 -14.21 -22.73 0.18
C ALA A 126 -13.34 -21.82 1.05
N ARG A 127 -13.15 -20.55 0.64
CA ARG A 127 -12.41 -19.54 1.40
C ARG A 127 -13.27 -18.30 1.57
N SER A 128 -13.08 -17.60 2.68
CA SER A 128 -13.61 -16.25 2.89
C SER A 128 -12.57 -15.38 3.56
N TRP A 129 -12.65 -14.08 3.32
CA TRP A 129 -11.77 -13.08 3.92
C TRP A 129 -12.51 -11.75 4.08
N HIS A 130 -12.04 -10.97 5.04
CA HIS A 130 -12.52 -9.65 5.37
C HIS A 130 -11.40 -8.63 5.15
N VAL A 131 -11.72 -7.45 4.63
CA VAL A 131 -10.78 -6.34 4.47
C VAL A 131 -11.40 -5.03 4.92
N GLU A 132 -10.57 -4.16 5.46
CA GLU A 132 -10.96 -2.82 5.87
C GLU A 132 -10.00 -1.77 5.31
N ARG A 133 -10.53 -0.59 4.99
CA ARG A 133 -9.74 0.58 4.57
C ARG A 133 -10.20 1.82 5.30
N ASP A 134 -9.25 2.61 5.79
CA ASP A 134 -9.52 3.98 6.21
C ASP A 134 -9.64 4.88 4.97
N LEU A 135 -10.83 5.42 4.75
CA LEU A 135 -11.13 6.32 3.65
C LEU A 135 -11.44 7.74 4.12
N THR A 136 -11.02 8.10 5.33
CA THR A 136 -11.30 9.42 5.93
C THR A 136 -10.75 10.55 5.05
N ASP A 137 -9.55 10.40 4.47
CA ASP A 137 -8.97 11.38 3.54
C ASP A 137 -9.77 11.53 2.24
N TYR A 138 -10.64 10.57 1.90
CA TYR A 138 -11.50 10.63 0.72
C TYR A 138 -12.88 11.23 1.01
N SER A 139 -13.07 11.87 2.17
CA SER A 139 -14.36 12.47 2.60
C SER A 139 -14.93 13.47 1.60
N ALA A 140 -14.11 14.24 0.90
CA ALA A 140 -14.59 15.19 -0.11
C ALA A 140 -15.33 14.49 -1.28
N LEU A 141 -14.85 13.33 -1.73
CA LEU A 141 -15.55 12.47 -2.67
C LEU A 141 -16.86 11.95 -2.09
N LEU A 142 -16.80 11.45 -0.84
CA LEU A 142 -17.90 10.75 -0.18
C LEU A 142 -19.04 11.69 0.29
N ARG A 143 -18.84 12.99 0.21
CA ARG A 143 -19.92 13.98 0.45
C ARG A 143 -20.91 14.10 -0.72
N ASN A 144 -20.59 13.52 -1.87
CA ASN A 144 -21.38 13.64 -3.08
C ASN A 144 -21.90 12.26 -3.53
N ALA A 145 -23.09 12.23 -4.12
CA ALA A 145 -23.60 11.03 -4.77
C ALA A 145 -22.76 10.73 -6.04
N GLY A 146 -22.59 9.45 -6.37
CA GLY A 146 -21.81 9.02 -7.50
C GLY A 146 -22.12 7.61 -7.97
N GLN A 147 -21.53 7.23 -9.09
CA GLN A 147 -21.55 5.88 -9.61
C GLN A 147 -20.24 5.16 -9.25
N GLY A 148 -20.35 3.92 -8.84
CA GLY A 148 -19.23 3.07 -8.53
C GLY A 148 -19.36 1.71 -9.20
N GLN A 149 -18.29 0.92 -9.12
CA GLN A 149 -18.29 -0.47 -9.56
C GLN A 149 -17.30 -1.30 -8.75
N ALA A 150 -17.64 -2.57 -8.56
CA ALA A 150 -16.71 -3.59 -8.13
C ALA A 150 -16.22 -4.36 -9.37
N ILE A 151 -14.91 -4.52 -9.47
CA ILE A 151 -14.24 -5.26 -10.53
C ILE A 151 -13.53 -6.43 -9.89
N LEU A 152 -13.92 -7.63 -10.24
CA LEU A 152 -13.29 -8.87 -9.84
C LEU A 152 -13.51 -9.86 -10.99
N TRP A 153 -12.64 -9.77 -11.99
CA TRP A 153 -12.75 -10.56 -13.19
C TRP A 153 -12.47 -12.04 -12.88
N ASN A 154 -13.45 -12.88 -13.15
CA ASN A 154 -13.37 -14.30 -12.87
C ASN A 154 -13.85 -15.11 -14.07
N LEU A 155 -13.15 -16.19 -14.37
CA LEU A 155 -13.56 -17.14 -15.39
C LEU A 155 -14.15 -18.39 -14.71
N VAL A 156 -15.44 -18.62 -14.91
CA VAL A 156 -16.11 -19.84 -14.44
C VAL A 156 -16.54 -20.68 -15.63
N ASN A 157 -16.11 -21.94 -15.67
CA ASN A 157 -16.44 -22.90 -16.71
C ASN A 157 -16.29 -24.36 -16.18
N GLY A 158 -16.29 -25.37 -17.05
CA GLY A 158 -16.13 -26.78 -16.66
C GLY A 158 -14.77 -27.10 -16.01
N THR A 159 -13.75 -26.26 -16.20
CA THR A 159 -12.39 -26.42 -15.60
C THR A 159 -12.21 -25.55 -14.37
N TYR A 160 -12.62 -24.31 -14.43
CA TYR A 160 -12.54 -23.34 -13.33
C TYR A 160 -13.93 -23.20 -12.72
N THR A 161 -14.14 -23.85 -11.60
CA THR A 161 -15.48 -24.03 -11.00
C THR A 161 -15.71 -23.17 -9.76
N GLY A 162 -14.67 -22.54 -9.20
CA GLY A 162 -14.78 -21.65 -8.05
C GLY A 162 -15.48 -20.35 -8.44
N VAL A 163 -16.56 -20.01 -7.74
CA VAL A 163 -17.33 -18.77 -7.92
C VAL A 163 -17.00 -17.81 -6.79
N LEU A 164 -16.68 -16.58 -7.14
CA LEU A 164 -16.38 -15.51 -6.19
C LEU A 164 -17.64 -14.71 -5.84
N HIS A 165 -17.75 -14.31 -4.58
CA HIS A 165 -18.82 -13.46 -4.07
C HIS A 165 -18.24 -12.32 -3.25
N GLY A 166 -18.96 -11.21 -3.17
CA GLY A 166 -18.52 -10.07 -2.39
C GLY A 166 -19.65 -9.17 -1.90
N SER A 167 -19.40 -8.50 -0.80
CA SER A 167 -20.22 -7.42 -0.23
C SER A 167 -19.31 -6.30 0.22
N ALA A 168 -19.76 -5.04 0.11
CA ALA A 168 -19.02 -3.90 0.65
C ALA A 168 -19.96 -2.82 1.18
N LYS A 169 -19.56 -2.16 2.28
CA LYS A 169 -20.26 -1.04 2.89
C LYS A 169 -19.28 0.03 3.38
N LEU A 170 -19.76 1.24 3.50
CA LEU A 170 -19.06 2.36 4.13
C LEU A 170 -19.68 2.64 5.49
N LEU A 171 -18.83 2.83 6.49
CA LEU A 171 -19.20 3.23 7.84
C LEU A 171 -18.72 4.66 8.09
N PHE A 172 -19.67 5.56 8.35
CA PHE A 172 -19.41 6.98 8.59
C PHE A 172 -19.56 7.27 10.07
N TYR A 173 -18.50 7.68 10.74
CA TYR A 173 -18.50 8.08 12.15
C TYR A 173 -18.60 9.60 12.24
N PRO A 174 -19.75 10.18 12.65
CA PRO A 174 -19.92 11.62 12.73
C PRO A 174 -18.92 12.26 13.69
N ALA A 175 -18.43 13.44 13.33
CA ALA A 175 -17.57 14.22 14.21
C ALA A 175 -18.30 14.59 15.51
N SER A 176 -17.59 14.58 16.63
CA SER A 176 -18.08 14.91 17.95
C SER A 176 -17.00 15.60 18.78
N GLY A 177 -17.35 16.14 19.95
CA GLY A 177 -16.37 16.72 20.86
C GLY A 177 -15.31 15.75 21.39
N ARG A 178 -15.57 14.42 21.31
CA ARG A 178 -14.62 13.36 21.70
C ARG A 178 -13.85 12.79 20.52
N ALA A 179 -14.36 12.97 19.33
CA ALA A 179 -13.77 12.53 18.08
C ALA A 179 -14.00 13.63 17.03
N PRO A 180 -13.16 14.68 16.98
CA PRO A 180 -13.29 15.75 16.00
C PRO A 180 -12.97 15.22 14.59
N ALA A 181 -13.55 15.87 13.57
CA ALA A 181 -13.15 15.58 12.19
C ALA A 181 -11.71 16.06 11.96
N PRO A 182 -10.86 15.24 11.33
CA PRO A 182 -9.56 15.69 10.88
C PRO A 182 -9.70 16.67 9.71
N ARG A 183 -8.65 17.44 9.45
CA ARG A 183 -8.56 18.16 8.20
C ARG A 183 -8.28 17.17 7.07
N VAL A 184 -9.22 17.06 6.14
CA VAL A 184 -9.15 16.20 4.97
C VAL A 184 -8.93 17.02 3.70
N PRO A 185 -8.46 16.41 2.59
CA PRO A 185 -8.37 17.11 1.30
C PRO A 185 -9.70 17.75 0.90
N ASP A 186 -9.63 18.95 0.33
CA ASP A 186 -10.79 19.65 -0.22
C ASP A 186 -11.25 19.03 -1.54
N GLN A 187 -10.31 18.41 -2.29
CA GLN A 187 -10.60 17.67 -3.51
C GLN A 187 -9.85 16.34 -3.54
N VAL A 188 -10.53 15.32 -4.07
CA VAL A 188 -10.05 13.96 -4.30
C VAL A 188 -10.27 13.66 -5.78
N ILE A 189 -9.19 13.60 -6.56
CA ILE A 189 -9.24 13.61 -8.02
C ILE A 189 -8.56 12.36 -8.57
N PRO A 190 -9.28 11.46 -9.27
CA PRO A 190 -8.66 10.29 -9.91
C PRO A 190 -7.84 10.72 -11.14
N LEU A 191 -6.69 10.09 -11.37
CA LEU A 191 -5.93 10.26 -12.62
C LEU A 191 -6.47 9.39 -13.75
N GLY A 192 -7.17 8.29 -13.44
CA GLY A 192 -7.79 7.44 -14.45
C GLY A 192 -8.81 8.19 -15.32
N SER A 193 -8.97 7.76 -16.57
CA SER A 193 -9.91 8.34 -17.54
C SER A 193 -11.34 7.78 -17.42
N ASP A 194 -11.50 6.58 -16.83
CA ASP A 194 -12.81 5.98 -16.60
C ASP A 194 -13.54 6.75 -15.48
N PRO A 195 -14.70 7.35 -15.78
CA PRO A 195 -15.42 8.17 -14.80
C PRO A 195 -16.03 7.36 -13.65
N VAL A 196 -16.22 6.06 -13.81
CA VAL A 196 -16.67 5.14 -12.73
C VAL A 196 -15.46 4.59 -11.99
N GLY A 197 -14.40 4.25 -12.70
CA GLY A 197 -13.08 3.86 -12.21
C GLY A 197 -12.67 2.45 -12.62
N SER A 198 -11.45 2.37 -13.12
CA SER A 198 -10.75 1.13 -13.44
C SER A 198 -9.24 1.37 -13.37
N VAL A 199 -8.45 0.29 -13.36
CA VAL A 199 -7.00 0.39 -13.46
C VAL A 199 -6.58 0.86 -14.86
N THR A 200 -5.42 1.51 -14.93
CA THR A 200 -4.71 1.78 -16.19
C THR A 200 -3.49 0.89 -16.24
N ASN A 201 -3.36 0.11 -17.32
CA ASN A 201 -2.22 -0.79 -17.50
C ASN A 201 -1.07 -0.04 -18.17
N LEU A 202 0.12 -0.13 -17.55
CA LEU A 202 1.37 0.40 -18.09
C LEU A 202 2.25 -0.78 -18.49
N SER A 203 2.48 -0.95 -19.79
CA SER A 203 3.18 -2.13 -20.34
C SER A 203 4.67 -1.91 -20.51
N THR A 204 5.10 -0.65 -20.53
CA THR A 204 6.50 -0.25 -20.69
C THR A 204 6.86 0.88 -19.73
N SER A 205 8.14 1.10 -19.53
CA SER A 205 8.64 2.22 -18.70
C SER A 205 8.28 3.60 -19.23
N THR A 206 7.81 3.72 -20.48
CA THR A 206 7.41 4.99 -21.10
C THR A 206 5.90 5.22 -21.09
N ASP A 207 5.11 4.19 -20.78
CA ASP A 207 3.66 4.34 -20.63
C ASP A 207 3.34 5.15 -19.38
N GLN A 208 2.24 5.91 -19.45
CA GLN A 208 1.83 6.80 -18.36
C GLN A 208 0.35 6.70 -18.07
N LEU A 209 0.02 6.62 -16.78
CA LEU A 209 -1.28 7.03 -16.27
C LEU A 209 -1.22 8.55 -16.08
N ALA A 210 -1.85 9.31 -16.96
CA ALA A 210 -1.74 10.76 -16.98
C ALA A 210 -3.11 11.43 -17.11
N LYS A 211 -3.25 12.59 -16.45
CA LYS A 211 -4.44 13.42 -16.56
C LYS A 211 -4.08 14.90 -16.54
N THR A 212 -4.62 15.63 -17.52
CA THR A 212 -4.55 17.10 -17.56
C THR A 212 -5.74 17.67 -16.77
N LEU A 213 -5.45 18.50 -15.78
CA LEU A 213 -6.37 18.99 -14.77
C LEU A 213 -6.40 20.53 -14.74
N SER A 214 -7.60 21.09 -14.52
CA SER A 214 -7.78 22.48 -14.10
C SER A 214 -8.00 22.47 -12.59
N LEU A 215 -7.03 22.93 -11.83
CA LEU A 215 -7.05 22.92 -10.37
C LEU A 215 -7.50 24.27 -9.78
N PRO A 216 -7.95 24.31 -8.52
CA PRO A 216 -8.22 25.56 -7.81
C PRO A 216 -6.96 26.42 -7.75
N ARG A 217 -7.18 27.76 -7.79
CA ARG A 217 -6.08 28.72 -7.76
C ARG A 217 -5.53 29.00 -6.35
N ASN A 218 -5.91 28.20 -5.38
CA ASN A 218 -5.53 28.33 -3.95
C ASN A 218 -5.05 27.03 -3.35
N VAL A 219 -4.40 26.17 -4.12
CA VAL A 219 -3.77 24.97 -3.63
C VAL A 219 -2.63 25.32 -2.68
N GLU A 220 -2.66 24.84 -1.46
CA GLU A 220 -1.57 25.04 -0.49
C GLU A 220 -0.75 23.77 -0.26
N ARG A 221 -1.35 22.59 -0.45
CA ARG A 221 -0.69 21.26 -0.36
C ARG A 221 -1.32 20.30 -1.36
N ALA A 222 -0.53 19.37 -1.84
CA ALA A 222 -1.01 18.30 -2.72
C ALA A 222 -0.27 17.00 -2.44
N TYR A 223 -0.96 15.87 -2.56
CA TYR A 223 -0.41 14.52 -2.43
C TYR A 223 -0.98 13.62 -3.52
N LEU A 224 -0.23 12.58 -3.88
CA LEU A 224 -0.69 11.56 -4.80
C LEU A 224 -0.62 10.18 -4.13
N ASP A 225 -1.77 9.54 -3.96
CA ASP A 225 -1.85 8.12 -3.57
C ASP A 225 -1.65 7.26 -4.82
N VAL A 226 -0.67 6.36 -4.77
CA VAL A 226 -0.22 5.56 -5.91
C VAL A 226 -0.37 4.08 -5.61
N PHE A 227 -0.98 3.34 -6.54
CA PHE A 227 -0.92 1.90 -6.63
C PHE A 227 -0.23 1.51 -7.95
N ALA A 228 0.70 0.57 -7.87
CA ALA A 228 1.32 -0.05 -9.03
C ALA A 228 1.45 -1.56 -8.76
N GLN A 229 0.47 -2.32 -9.25
CA GLN A 229 0.38 -3.76 -9.07
C GLN A 229 0.91 -4.47 -10.30
N SER A 230 1.94 -5.32 -10.14
CA SER A 230 2.54 -6.12 -11.20
C SER A 230 1.61 -7.24 -11.67
N GLN A 231 1.63 -7.53 -12.96
CA GLN A 231 0.79 -8.55 -13.60
C GLN A 231 1.55 -9.28 -14.72
N ASN A 232 1.10 -10.49 -15.04
CA ASN A 232 1.58 -11.30 -16.15
C ASN A 232 3.11 -11.49 -16.12
N ALA A 233 3.87 -11.07 -17.13
CA ALA A 233 5.34 -11.23 -17.13
C ALA A 233 6.04 -10.37 -16.05
N ASP A 234 5.40 -9.32 -15.55
CA ASP A 234 5.89 -8.54 -14.41
C ASP A 234 5.44 -9.11 -13.06
N GLU A 235 4.58 -10.14 -12.99
CA GLU A 235 4.05 -10.65 -11.73
C GLU A 235 5.16 -11.07 -10.75
N PHE A 236 6.19 -11.74 -11.26
CA PHE A 236 7.34 -12.22 -10.49
C PHE A 236 8.59 -11.37 -10.71
N TRP A 237 8.46 -10.08 -11.04
CA TRP A 237 9.59 -9.21 -11.37
C TRP A 237 10.75 -9.29 -10.36
N TYR A 238 10.48 -9.55 -9.10
CA TYR A 238 11.46 -9.63 -8.01
C TYR A 238 12.36 -10.87 -8.09
N THR A 239 11.99 -11.89 -8.87
CA THR A 239 12.85 -13.06 -9.15
C THR A 239 13.47 -13.02 -10.56
N CYS A 240 13.01 -12.13 -11.46
CA CYS A 240 13.58 -11.97 -12.78
C CYS A 240 15.02 -11.45 -12.74
N VAL A 241 15.77 -11.68 -13.81
CA VAL A 241 17.15 -11.22 -13.94
C VAL A 241 17.30 -10.22 -15.10
N PRO A 242 18.38 -9.43 -15.17
CA PRO A 242 18.68 -8.63 -16.35
C PRO A 242 18.77 -9.48 -17.61
N ASP A 243 18.25 -8.98 -18.75
CA ASP A 243 18.09 -9.72 -20.01
C ASP A 243 19.35 -10.46 -20.47
N GLN A 244 20.52 -9.86 -20.25
CA GLN A 244 21.77 -10.46 -20.66
C GLN A 244 22.14 -11.76 -19.92
N TYR A 245 21.50 -12.03 -18.77
CA TYR A 245 21.75 -13.23 -17.97
C TYR A 245 20.60 -14.25 -18.03
N ALA A 246 19.43 -13.85 -18.49
CA ALA A 246 18.20 -14.65 -18.45
C ALA A 246 18.38 -16.04 -19.08
N ALA A 247 19.01 -16.13 -20.26
CA ALA A 247 19.25 -17.39 -20.93
C ALA A 247 20.31 -18.27 -20.22
N ALA A 248 21.28 -17.65 -19.53
CA ALA A 248 22.35 -18.40 -18.85
C ALA A 248 21.86 -19.10 -17.58
N VAL A 249 20.87 -18.49 -16.90
CA VAL A 249 20.29 -19.02 -15.65
C VAL A 249 18.88 -19.59 -15.83
N ASN A 250 18.35 -19.60 -17.07
CA ASN A 250 17.02 -20.10 -17.41
C ASN A 250 15.89 -19.43 -16.62
N GLU A 251 15.96 -18.11 -16.46
CA GLU A 251 14.98 -17.29 -15.75
C GLU A 251 14.33 -16.23 -16.63
N CYS A 252 13.28 -15.55 -16.12
CA CYS A 252 12.67 -14.41 -16.77
C CYS A 252 13.67 -13.24 -16.88
N GLY A 253 13.64 -12.54 -18.01
CA GLY A 253 14.33 -11.27 -18.23
C GLY A 253 13.53 -10.05 -17.73
N GLY A 254 13.98 -8.85 -18.15
CA GLY A 254 13.35 -7.57 -17.79
C GLY A 254 13.86 -6.96 -16.49
N GLY A 255 14.79 -7.65 -15.81
CA GLY A 255 15.40 -7.19 -14.55
C GLY A 255 14.45 -7.22 -13.36
N ASN A 256 15.01 -7.01 -12.19
CA ASN A 256 14.38 -7.12 -10.87
C ASN A 256 14.21 -5.78 -10.13
N PHE A 257 14.35 -4.65 -10.80
CA PHE A 257 14.14 -3.32 -10.23
C PHE A 257 12.85 -2.69 -10.77
N ARG A 258 12.00 -2.19 -9.87
CA ARG A 258 10.77 -1.45 -10.22
C ARG A 258 10.61 -0.24 -9.29
N GLU A 259 10.24 0.91 -9.89
CA GLU A 259 9.93 2.15 -9.15
C GLU A 259 8.86 2.94 -9.88
N ALA A 260 7.92 3.52 -9.14
CA ALA A 260 6.92 4.41 -9.72
C ALA A 260 7.42 5.86 -9.73
N GLU A 261 7.40 6.48 -10.92
CA GLU A 261 7.88 7.84 -11.17
C GLU A 261 6.68 8.78 -11.35
N VAL A 262 6.63 9.85 -10.55
CA VAL A 262 5.57 10.87 -10.64
C VAL A 262 6.11 12.13 -11.31
N SER A 263 5.34 12.70 -12.23
CA SER A 263 5.68 13.98 -12.88
C SER A 263 4.52 14.97 -12.90
N ILE A 264 4.84 16.26 -12.96
CA ILE A 264 3.93 17.38 -13.19
C ILE A 264 4.46 18.16 -14.38
N ASP A 265 3.65 18.27 -15.45
CA ASP A 265 4.03 18.91 -16.72
C ASP A 265 5.34 18.37 -17.31
N GLY A 266 5.57 17.07 -17.16
CA GLY A 266 6.79 16.40 -17.57
C GLY A 266 8.02 16.65 -16.69
N GLN A 267 7.90 17.43 -15.60
CA GLN A 267 8.96 17.60 -14.61
C GLN A 267 8.84 16.51 -13.53
N PRO A 268 9.91 15.78 -13.20
CA PRO A 268 9.91 14.84 -12.09
C PRO A 268 9.43 15.52 -10.80
N ALA A 269 8.45 14.90 -10.13
CA ALA A 269 7.80 15.49 -8.96
C ALA A 269 7.89 14.61 -7.71
N GLY A 270 8.34 13.38 -7.85
CA GLY A 270 8.52 12.45 -6.75
C GLY A 270 8.59 11.01 -7.24
N VAL A 271 8.91 10.10 -6.34
CA VAL A 271 8.99 8.66 -6.60
C VAL A 271 8.25 7.88 -5.51
N ALA A 272 7.75 6.69 -5.86
CA ALA A 272 7.14 5.75 -4.93
C ALA A 272 7.83 4.39 -5.08
N PRO A 273 8.37 3.82 -3.98
CA PRO A 273 8.88 2.45 -4.00
C PRO A 273 7.72 1.48 -4.25
N ILE A 274 7.95 0.46 -5.09
CA ILE A 274 6.95 -0.57 -5.36
C ILE A 274 7.17 -1.73 -4.40
N TYR A 275 6.09 -2.10 -3.67
CA TYR A 275 6.10 -3.26 -2.80
C TYR A 275 6.03 -4.55 -3.65
N PRO A 276 6.86 -5.56 -3.40
CA PRO A 276 6.83 -6.83 -4.12
C PRO A 276 5.70 -7.73 -3.59
N TRP A 277 4.44 -7.40 -3.93
CA TRP A 277 3.31 -8.24 -3.53
C TRP A 277 3.40 -9.62 -4.17
N ILE A 278 3.29 -10.66 -3.36
CA ILE A 278 3.18 -12.04 -3.80
C ILE A 278 1.73 -12.46 -3.62
N TYR A 279 1.09 -12.85 -4.71
CA TYR A 279 -0.33 -13.18 -4.73
C TYR A 279 -0.58 -14.57 -4.18
N THR A 280 -1.84 -14.90 -3.88
CA THR A 280 -2.19 -16.18 -3.22
C THR A 280 -1.99 -17.41 -4.11
N GLY A 281 -1.79 -17.22 -5.41
CA GLY A 281 -1.36 -18.25 -6.36
C GLY A 281 0.12 -18.14 -6.74
N GLY A 282 0.84 -17.12 -6.26
CA GLY A 282 2.19 -16.78 -6.70
C GLY A 282 3.25 -17.76 -6.22
N ILE A 283 4.20 -18.10 -7.09
CA ILE A 283 5.32 -19.04 -6.91
C ILE A 283 4.80 -20.48 -6.66
N ASP A 284 4.11 -20.70 -5.55
CA ASP A 284 3.47 -21.93 -5.14
C ASP A 284 2.22 -21.58 -4.33
N PRO A 285 1.00 -21.95 -4.79
CA PRO A 285 -0.25 -21.58 -4.11
C PRO A 285 -0.43 -22.18 -2.71
N TYR A 286 0.32 -23.26 -2.37
CA TYR A 286 0.23 -23.86 -1.03
C TYR A 286 0.96 -23.03 0.03
N LEU A 287 1.96 -22.24 -0.36
CA LEU A 287 2.63 -21.28 0.54
C LEU A 287 1.63 -20.37 1.26
N TRP A 288 0.54 -19.97 0.57
CA TRP A 288 -0.39 -18.92 1.00
C TRP A 288 -1.71 -19.46 1.54
N ARG A 289 -1.75 -20.71 1.96
CA ARG A 289 -2.94 -21.37 2.50
C ARG A 289 -2.72 -21.86 3.91
N PRO A 290 -3.42 -21.29 4.92
CA PRO A 290 -4.40 -20.20 4.90
C PRO A 290 -3.82 -18.79 5.15
N VAL A 291 -2.51 -18.61 5.42
CA VAL A 291 -1.88 -17.32 5.71
C VAL A 291 -1.37 -16.70 4.39
N PRO A 292 -1.95 -15.58 3.92
CA PRO A 292 -1.52 -14.92 2.69
C PRO A 292 -0.21 -14.14 2.88
N GLY A 293 0.41 -13.72 1.77
CA GLY A 293 1.53 -12.78 1.76
C GLY A 293 1.15 -11.41 2.35
N VAL A 294 2.16 -10.63 2.72
CA VAL A 294 1.99 -9.30 3.32
C VAL A 294 1.18 -8.38 2.40
N GLN A 295 0.10 -7.80 2.92
CA GLN A 295 -0.82 -6.88 2.21
C GLN A 295 -1.51 -7.48 0.97
N THR A 296 -1.34 -8.76 0.67
CA THR A 296 -1.83 -9.37 -0.58
C THR A 296 -3.35 -9.25 -0.72
N MET A 297 -4.10 -9.41 0.38
CA MET A 297 -5.56 -9.27 0.37
C MET A 297 -6.03 -7.82 0.35
N ASN A 298 -5.14 -6.85 0.63
CA ASN A 298 -5.46 -5.44 0.79
C ASN A 298 -4.22 -4.58 0.53
N PHE A 299 -3.93 -4.26 -0.73
CA PHE A 299 -2.78 -3.44 -1.11
C PHE A 299 -2.89 -2.05 -0.52
N MET A 300 -1.80 -1.53 0.06
CA MET A 300 -1.75 -0.16 0.57
C MET A 300 -1.13 0.77 -0.47
N PRO A 301 -1.72 1.97 -0.70
CA PRO A 301 -1.10 2.95 -1.59
C PRO A 301 0.14 3.56 -0.95
N TYR A 302 1.11 3.94 -1.77
CA TYR A 302 2.17 4.83 -1.36
C TYR A 302 1.75 6.28 -1.62
N ARG A 303 1.94 7.19 -0.64
CA ARG A 303 1.59 8.62 -0.75
C ARG A 303 2.81 9.47 -1.05
N VAL A 304 2.83 10.07 -2.23
CA VAL A 304 3.87 11.02 -2.68
C VAL A 304 3.47 12.45 -2.32
N ASP A 305 4.37 13.19 -1.66
CA ASP A 305 4.15 14.61 -1.31
C ASP A 305 4.51 15.52 -2.50
N LEU A 306 3.50 16.15 -3.08
CA LEU A 306 3.62 17.11 -4.20
C LEU A 306 3.51 18.57 -3.75
N SER A 307 3.53 18.84 -2.43
CA SER A 307 3.37 20.19 -1.88
C SER A 307 4.41 21.22 -2.35
N PRO A 308 5.66 20.86 -2.72
CA PRO A 308 6.57 21.79 -3.38
C PRO A 308 6.05 22.41 -4.69
N PHE A 309 5.12 21.73 -5.37
CA PHE A 309 4.49 22.18 -6.62
C PHE A 309 3.19 22.96 -6.38
N ALA A 310 2.73 23.17 -5.14
CA ALA A 310 1.44 23.80 -4.85
C ALA A 310 1.29 25.20 -5.53
N GLY A 311 2.36 25.98 -5.58
CA GLY A 311 2.37 27.28 -6.26
C GLY A 311 2.18 27.18 -7.77
N VAL A 312 2.80 26.18 -8.41
CA VAL A 312 2.66 25.87 -9.84
C VAL A 312 1.21 25.43 -10.12
N LEU A 313 0.72 24.47 -9.36
CA LEU A 313 -0.64 23.93 -9.50
C LEU A 313 -1.76 24.97 -9.28
N SER A 314 -1.41 26.16 -8.78
CA SER A 314 -2.35 27.27 -8.48
C SER A 314 -2.31 28.42 -9.50
N ASP A 315 -1.50 28.37 -10.55
CA ASP A 315 -1.30 29.49 -11.49
C ASP A 315 -2.51 29.76 -12.39
N GLY A 316 -3.44 28.80 -12.46
CA GLY A 316 -4.68 28.86 -13.24
C GLY A 316 -4.55 28.29 -14.65
N ALA A 317 -3.39 27.74 -15.01
CA ALA A 317 -3.22 26.91 -16.20
C ALA A 317 -3.76 25.49 -15.99
N GLN A 318 -3.78 24.71 -17.03
CA GLN A 318 -3.97 23.27 -16.93
C GLN A 318 -2.62 22.61 -16.67
N HIS A 319 -2.61 21.64 -15.75
CA HIS A 319 -1.42 20.87 -15.40
C HIS A 319 -1.64 19.38 -15.64
N THR A 320 -0.65 18.72 -16.19
CA THR A 320 -0.68 17.27 -16.41
C THR A 320 0.08 16.59 -15.25
N VAL A 321 -0.65 15.81 -14.45
CA VAL A 321 -0.06 14.92 -13.45
C VAL A 321 0.02 13.52 -14.05
N ALA A 322 1.19 12.90 -13.98
CA ALA A 322 1.43 11.60 -14.60
C ALA A 322 2.21 10.66 -13.67
N LEU A 323 1.95 9.35 -13.85
CA LEU A 323 2.62 8.24 -13.21
C LEU A 323 3.13 7.28 -14.28
N SER A 324 4.39 6.85 -14.18
CA SER A 324 4.98 5.75 -14.94
C SER A 324 5.65 4.75 -14.01
N VAL A 325 6.02 3.58 -14.52
CA VAL A 325 6.72 2.54 -13.75
C VAL A 325 8.05 2.22 -14.44
N ALA A 326 9.15 2.64 -13.83
CA ALA A 326 10.49 2.28 -14.30
C ALA A 326 10.69 0.76 -14.21
N GLY A 327 11.24 0.19 -15.28
CA GLY A 327 11.45 -1.24 -15.40
C GLY A 327 10.22 -2.06 -15.81
N ALA A 328 9.03 -1.47 -16.02
CA ALA A 328 7.87 -2.21 -16.54
C ALA A 328 8.19 -2.93 -17.84
N ASN A 329 7.91 -4.24 -17.92
CA ASN A 329 8.30 -5.12 -19.03
C ASN A 329 7.12 -5.86 -19.69
N ASN A 330 5.94 -5.84 -19.07
CA ASN A 330 4.71 -6.36 -19.70
C ASN A 330 3.51 -5.53 -19.27
N TYR A 331 3.10 -5.59 -17.98
CA TYR A 331 2.29 -4.49 -17.46
C TYR A 331 2.18 -4.43 -15.93
N PHE A 332 1.96 -3.21 -15.47
CA PHE A 332 1.50 -2.86 -14.13
C PHE A 332 0.07 -2.32 -14.20
N SER A 333 -0.84 -2.87 -13.40
CA SER A 333 -2.16 -2.28 -13.17
C SER A 333 -2.01 -1.13 -12.18
N THR A 334 -2.23 0.10 -12.66
CA THR A 334 -2.01 1.31 -11.88
C THR A 334 -3.30 2.03 -11.55
N ALA A 335 -3.33 2.66 -10.39
CA ALA A 335 -4.32 3.64 -9.98
C ALA A 335 -3.64 4.78 -9.23
N ALA A 336 -4.08 6.02 -9.45
CA ALA A 336 -3.57 7.15 -8.71
C ALA A 336 -4.67 8.16 -8.40
N THR A 337 -4.61 8.73 -7.20
CA THR A 337 -5.59 9.71 -6.69
C THR A 337 -4.87 10.94 -6.16
N LEU A 338 -5.12 12.10 -6.78
CA LEU A 338 -4.59 13.38 -6.34
C LEU A 338 -5.46 13.96 -5.22
N LEU A 339 -4.83 14.27 -4.09
CA LEU A 339 -5.41 14.87 -2.91
C LEU A 339 -4.99 16.33 -2.84
N VAL A 340 -5.95 17.26 -2.86
CA VAL A 340 -5.69 18.70 -2.91
C VAL A 340 -6.24 19.38 -1.68
N TYR A 341 -5.38 20.12 -0.98
CA TYR A 341 -5.76 21.00 0.14
C TYR A 341 -5.71 22.45 -0.31
N GLN A 342 -6.77 23.20 -0.02
CA GLN A 342 -6.92 24.60 -0.41
C GLN A 342 -6.74 25.54 0.78
N ASP A 343 -6.20 26.72 0.53
CA ASP A 343 -6.19 27.82 1.49
C ASP A 343 -7.62 28.36 1.66
N PRO A 344 -8.25 28.21 2.83
CA PRO A 344 -9.65 28.60 3.02
C PRO A 344 -9.85 30.12 3.04
N HIS A 345 -8.78 30.91 3.19
CA HIS A 345 -8.84 32.36 3.36
C HIS A 345 -8.31 33.15 2.15
N LYS A 346 -7.72 32.48 1.15
CA LYS A 346 -7.30 33.06 -0.11
C LYS A 346 -7.99 32.39 -1.31
N LYS A 347 -8.47 33.20 -2.26
CA LYS A 347 -9.05 32.69 -3.51
C LYS A 347 -7.98 32.33 -4.55
N GLN A 348 -6.79 32.92 -4.40
CA GLN A 348 -5.65 32.71 -5.27
C GLN A 348 -4.37 32.83 -4.47
N VAL A 349 -3.49 31.86 -4.64
CA VAL A 349 -2.12 31.87 -4.15
C VAL A 349 -1.15 31.95 -5.33
N SER A 350 0.11 32.18 -5.07
CA SER A 350 1.20 32.18 -6.06
C SER A 350 2.42 31.50 -5.49
N GLY A 351 3.26 30.95 -6.33
CA GLY A 351 4.48 30.28 -5.90
C GLY A 351 5.18 29.62 -7.06
N GLN A 352 6.26 28.93 -6.76
CA GLN A 352 7.05 28.19 -7.76
C GLN A 352 7.90 27.12 -7.11
N VAL A 353 8.37 26.16 -7.90
CA VAL A 353 9.46 25.25 -7.54
C VAL A 353 10.77 26.05 -7.63
N THR A 354 11.60 25.97 -6.57
CA THR A 354 12.86 26.72 -6.47
C THR A 354 14.08 25.82 -6.64
N ARG A 355 13.93 24.53 -6.34
CA ARG A 355 14.97 23.52 -6.50
C ARG A 355 14.32 22.17 -6.82
N ASN A 356 14.91 21.44 -7.75
CA ASN A 356 14.51 20.07 -8.05
C ASN A 356 15.74 19.29 -8.52
N THR A 357 16.33 18.51 -7.63
CA THR A 357 17.51 17.71 -7.96
C THR A 357 17.17 16.34 -8.49
N LEU A 358 15.88 15.95 -8.54
CA LEU A 358 15.42 14.72 -9.18
C LEU A 358 15.51 14.80 -10.71
N VAL A 359 15.48 16.02 -11.26
CA VAL A 359 15.66 16.26 -12.71
C VAL A 359 17.01 15.72 -13.16
N GLY A 360 16.98 14.82 -14.14
CA GLY A 360 18.17 14.18 -14.72
C GLY A 360 18.69 12.96 -13.93
N GLN A 361 18.04 12.57 -12.85
CA GLN A 361 18.36 11.34 -12.12
C GLN A 361 17.50 10.18 -12.63
N ALA A 362 17.93 9.53 -13.70
CA ALA A 362 17.23 8.33 -14.19
C ALA A 362 17.37 7.15 -13.20
N PRO A 363 16.31 6.33 -13.03
CA PRO A 363 16.32 5.16 -12.15
C PRO A 363 17.03 3.96 -12.84
N VAL A 364 18.34 4.07 -13.03
CA VAL A 364 19.16 3.05 -13.70
C VAL A 364 20.02 2.32 -12.66
N PRO A 365 19.71 1.05 -12.34
CA PRO A 365 20.51 0.29 -11.39
C PRO A 365 21.89 -0.09 -11.96
N THR A 366 22.86 -0.24 -11.06
CA THR A 366 24.15 -0.85 -11.33
C THR A 366 24.02 -2.37 -11.21
N ILE A 367 24.49 -3.10 -12.22
CA ILE A 367 24.41 -4.55 -12.28
C ILE A 367 25.84 -5.12 -12.30
N ALA A 368 26.10 -6.15 -11.48
CA ALA A 368 27.32 -6.93 -11.52
C ALA A 368 27.00 -8.43 -11.49
N SER A 369 27.92 -9.26 -11.99
CA SER A 369 27.72 -10.71 -12.00
C SER A 369 29.05 -11.43 -11.82
N THR A 370 28.99 -12.57 -11.11
CA THR A 370 30.08 -13.55 -10.97
C THR A 370 29.77 -14.89 -11.65
N LEU A 371 28.68 -14.92 -12.49
CA LEU A 371 28.26 -16.14 -13.17
C LEU A 371 29.41 -16.76 -13.97
N ASP A 372 29.62 -18.06 -13.80
CA ASP A 372 30.51 -18.85 -14.62
C ASP A 372 29.84 -19.29 -15.95
N GLY A 373 30.55 -20.04 -16.77
CA GLY A 373 30.04 -20.52 -18.07
C GLY A 373 28.90 -21.55 -17.98
N THR A 374 28.54 -22.00 -16.78
CA THR A 374 27.44 -22.94 -16.51
C THR A 374 26.27 -22.28 -15.79
N GLY A 375 26.33 -20.98 -15.55
CA GLY A 375 25.26 -20.20 -14.89
C GLY A 375 25.34 -20.21 -13.36
N ASN A 376 26.43 -20.74 -12.76
CA ASN A 376 26.61 -20.70 -11.30
C ASN A 376 27.28 -19.40 -10.87
N GLY A 377 26.84 -18.85 -9.74
CA GLY A 377 27.36 -17.60 -9.19
C GLY A 377 26.23 -16.63 -8.86
N ASP A 378 26.59 -15.36 -8.73
CA ASP A 378 25.67 -14.32 -8.27
C ASP A 378 25.43 -13.27 -9.36
N ILE A 379 24.22 -12.70 -9.33
CA ILE A 379 23.86 -11.46 -10.02
C ILE A 379 23.44 -10.46 -8.94
N THR A 380 24.03 -9.25 -8.95
CA THR A 380 23.67 -8.18 -8.05
C THR A 380 23.11 -6.98 -8.81
N THR A 381 22.04 -6.39 -8.30
CA THR A 381 21.38 -5.20 -8.84
C THR A 381 21.23 -4.16 -7.73
N ASN A 382 21.84 -2.98 -7.90
CA ASN A 382 21.85 -1.96 -6.87
C ASN A 382 21.49 -0.58 -7.43
N LEU A 383 20.67 0.18 -6.70
CA LEU A 383 20.38 1.58 -6.96
C LEU A 383 20.38 2.35 -5.65
N SER A 384 20.92 3.56 -5.66
CA SER A 384 20.72 4.53 -4.58
C SER A 384 20.60 5.92 -5.19
N ARG A 385 19.52 6.64 -4.87
CA ARG A 385 19.28 8.00 -5.32
C ARG A 385 18.89 8.87 -4.14
N HIS A 386 19.48 10.06 -4.05
CA HIS A 386 19.08 11.10 -3.12
C HIS A 386 18.66 12.34 -3.89
N PHE A 387 17.50 12.89 -3.54
CA PHE A 387 17.02 14.11 -4.17
C PHE A 387 16.33 15.05 -3.19
N VAL A 388 16.29 16.32 -3.57
CA VAL A 388 15.59 17.38 -2.86
C VAL A 388 14.74 18.16 -3.84
N ILE A 389 13.44 18.30 -3.51
CA ILE A 389 12.50 19.16 -4.23
C ILE A 389 12.03 20.26 -3.27
N GLU A 390 12.22 21.53 -3.66
CA GLU A 390 11.83 22.67 -2.86
C GLU A 390 10.95 23.62 -3.68
N GLY A 391 9.94 24.17 -3.03
CA GLY A 391 9.08 25.19 -3.61
C GLY A 391 8.46 26.07 -2.54
N TYR A 392 7.75 27.10 -2.95
CA TYR A 392 6.98 27.91 -2.03
C TYR A 392 5.60 28.25 -2.56
N VAL A 393 4.72 28.57 -1.65
CA VAL A 393 3.37 29.09 -1.94
C VAL A 393 3.05 30.24 -0.99
N ASP A 394 2.57 31.36 -1.52
CA ASP A 394 2.17 32.55 -0.77
C ASP A 394 0.72 32.44 -0.31
N THR A 395 0.51 31.83 0.85
CA THR A 395 -0.80 31.55 1.45
C THR A 395 -1.34 32.71 2.28
N SER A 396 -2.53 32.57 2.86
CA SER A 396 -3.11 33.51 3.85
C SER A 396 -2.26 33.60 5.13
N HIS A 397 -1.46 32.56 5.43
CA HIS A 397 -0.56 32.49 6.58
C HIS A 397 0.84 33.09 6.29
N GLY A 398 1.04 33.62 5.09
CA GLY A 398 2.31 34.08 4.59
C GLY A 398 2.94 33.10 3.60
N ARG A 399 4.24 33.29 3.31
CA ARG A 399 5.00 32.39 2.45
C ARG A 399 5.31 31.09 3.17
N VAL A 400 4.75 30.01 2.66
CA VAL A 400 5.05 28.64 3.08
C VAL A 400 6.08 28.05 2.13
N GLN A 401 7.25 27.70 2.64
CA GLN A 401 8.28 26.95 1.91
C GLN A 401 8.07 25.46 2.17
N ASN A 402 7.86 24.69 1.12
CA ASN A 402 7.72 23.23 1.18
C ASN A 402 8.97 22.57 0.59
N SER A 403 9.45 21.53 1.26
CA SER A 403 10.56 20.71 0.77
C SER A 403 10.29 19.23 1.00
N VAL A 404 10.70 18.41 0.04
CA VAL A 404 10.81 16.95 0.12
C VAL A 404 12.28 16.61 -0.05
N ASP A 405 12.85 15.91 0.92
CA ASP A 405 14.22 15.42 0.95
C ASP A 405 14.14 13.91 1.11
N GLN A 406 14.55 13.15 0.09
CA GLN A 406 14.29 11.72 0.02
C GLN A 406 15.49 10.95 -0.52
N THR A 407 15.80 9.83 0.13
CA THR A 407 16.71 8.80 -0.35
C THR A 407 15.92 7.54 -0.66
N VAL A 408 16.09 6.99 -1.86
CA VAL A 408 15.54 5.71 -2.27
C VAL A 408 16.71 4.78 -2.56
N SER A 409 16.64 3.55 -2.06
CA SER A 409 17.64 2.52 -2.30
C SER A 409 16.98 1.20 -2.66
N PHE A 410 17.65 0.47 -3.55
CA PHE A 410 17.33 -0.88 -3.94
C PHE A 410 18.60 -1.68 -3.94
N ALA A 411 18.58 -2.86 -3.34
CA ALA A 411 19.65 -3.84 -3.37
C ALA A 411 19.05 -5.22 -3.58
N ASP A 412 19.61 -5.97 -4.50
CA ASP A 412 19.21 -7.34 -4.78
C ASP A 412 20.44 -8.19 -5.08
N THR A 413 20.45 -9.40 -4.54
CA THR A 413 21.43 -10.44 -4.85
C THR A 413 20.68 -11.71 -5.18
N GLN A 414 20.93 -12.27 -6.36
CA GLN A 414 20.39 -13.55 -6.78
C GLN A 414 21.55 -14.53 -6.96
N ALA A 415 21.57 -15.59 -6.16
CA ALA A 415 22.58 -16.65 -6.19
C ALA A 415 22.03 -17.88 -6.92
N PHE A 416 22.77 -18.38 -7.90
CA PHE A 416 22.38 -19.54 -8.72
C PHE A 416 23.31 -20.72 -8.51
N THR A 417 22.69 -21.91 -8.35
CA THR A 417 23.38 -23.21 -8.38
C THR A 417 22.69 -24.09 -9.42
N ILE A 418 23.34 -24.32 -10.54
CA ILE A 418 22.79 -25.02 -11.71
C ILE A 418 23.70 -26.18 -12.10
N ASN A 419 23.14 -27.40 -12.07
CA ASN A 419 23.83 -28.60 -12.53
C ASN A 419 22.82 -29.67 -12.95
N ALA A 420 23.27 -30.87 -13.34
CA ALA A 420 22.40 -31.95 -13.83
C ALA A 420 21.39 -32.47 -12.79
N SER A 421 21.60 -32.22 -11.52
CA SER A 421 20.75 -32.74 -10.42
C SER A 421 20.04 -31.67 -9.61
N THR A 422 20.31 -30.38 -9.90
CA THR A 422 19.65 -29.31 -9.15
C THR A 422 19.61 -28.01 -9.95
N TYR A 423 18.50 -27.29 -9.81
CA TYR A 423 18.37 -25.88 -10.09
C TYR A 423 18.01 -25.18 -8.78
N ARG A 424 18.81 -24.20 -8.35
CA ARG A 424 18.48 -23.39 -7.18
C ARG A 424 18.73 -21.93 -7.46
N GLN A 425 17.74 -21.10 -7.07
CA GLN A 425 17.83 -19.65 -7.06
C GLN A 425 17.53 -19.15 -5.65
N VAL A 426 18.42 -18.35 -5.10
CA VAL A 426 18.21 -17.63 -3.84
C VAL A 426 18.20 -16.15 -4.16
N THR A 427 17.09 -15.48 -3.85
CA THR A 427 16.89 -14.03 -4.04
C THR A 427 16.85 -13.35 -2.67
N ASP A 428 17.73 -12.39 -2.46
CA ASP A 428 17.76 -11.48 -1.32
C ASP A 428 17.57 -10.05 -1.82
N GLN A 429 16.37 -9.48 -1.61
CA GLN A 429 16.00 -8.17 -2.11
C GLN A 429 15.62 -7.22 -0.98
N LEU A 430 16.02 -5.97 -1.07
CA LEU A 430 15.64 -4.90 -0.18
C LEU A 430 15.34 -3.63 -0.97
N THR A 431 14.10 -3.16 -0.92
CA THR A 431 13.72 -1.79 -1.29
C THR A 431 13.56 -0.97 -0.02
N ALA A 432 14.19 0.19 0.05
CA ALA A 432 14.05 1.07 1.21
C ALA A 432 13.96 2.55 0.78
N MET A 433 13.24 3.34 1.59
CA MET A 433 13.13 4.77 1.40
C MET A 433 13.18 5.48 2.77
N ASP A 434 13.96 6.57 2.85
CA ASP A 434 13.97 7.53 3.96
C ASP A 434 13.64 8.90 3.39
N GLY A 435 12.53 9.48 3.83
CA GLY A 435 12.03 10.75 3.34
C GLY A 435 11.62 11.70 4.45
N VAL A 436 11.87 12.99 4.24
CA VAL A 436 11.43 14.07 5.13
C VAL A 436 10.76 15.16 4.31
N SER A 437 9.48 15.40 4.61
CA SER A 437 8.73 16.55 4.08
C SER A 437 8.67 17.66 5.14
N ARG A 438 8.96 18.91 4.75
CA ARG A 438 8.91 20.07 5.65
C ARG A 438 8.11 21.21 5.04
N SER A 439 7.32 21.87 5.90
CA SER A 439 6.73 23.19 5.62
C SER A 439 7.29 24.22 6.60
N ARG A 440 7.66 25.40 6.09
CA ARG A 440 8.24 26.49 6.88
C ARG A 440 7.54 27.82 6.61
N ILE A 441 7.36 28.61 7.67
CA ILE A 441 6.95 30.02 7.57
C ILE A 441 8.05 30.86 8.24
N GLY A 442 8.79 31.61 7.45
CA GLY A 442 10.01 32.27 7.92
C GLY A 442 11.02 31.25 8.47
N PRO A 443 11.55 31.45 9.70
CA PRO A 443 12.51 30.52 10.30
C PRO A 443 11.86 29.28 10.96
N ILE A 444 10.53 29.24 11.08
CA ILE A 444 9.81 28.22 11.85
C ILE A 444 9.40 27.07 10.94
N VAL A 445 9.81 25.85 11.27
CA VAL A 445 9.27 24.63 10.69
C VAL A 445 7.89 24.40 11.30
N THR A 446 6.84 24.68 10.53
CA THR A 446 5.46 24.54 10.98
C THR A 446 4.94 23.11 10.84
N ARG A 447 5.61 22.31 10.02
CA ARG A 447 5.30 20.88 9.82
C ARG A 447 6.56 20.16 9.38
N GLU A 448 6.85 19.05 10.02
CA GLU A 448 7.82 18.07 9.55
C GLU A 448 7.15 16.70 9.61
N TYR A 449 7.22 15.97 8.51
CA TYR A 449 6.79 14.59 8.40
C TYR A 449 7.97 13.76 7.91
N ARG A 450 8.37 12.78 8.69
CA ARG A 450 9.38 11.80 8.31
C ARG A 450 8.72 10.44 8.10
N GLN A 451 9.12 9.76 7.04
CA GLN A 451 8.71 8.40 6.73
C GLN A 451 9.92 7.57 6.31
N GLN A 452 10.05 6.41 6.91
CA GLN A 452 11.01 5.39 6.52
C GLN A 452 10.25 4.13 6.21
N VAL A 453 10.49 3.55 5.02
CA VAL A 453 9.92 2.26 4.63
C VAL A 453 11.03 1.29 4.28
N SER A 454 10.78 0.00 4.51
CA SER A 454 11.69 -1.09 4.19
C SER A 454 10.88 -2.31 3.78
N TYR A 455 11.19 -2.87 2.62
CA TYR A 455 10.53 -4.02 2.01
C TYR A 455 11.54 -5.14 1.77
N PRO A 456 11.94 -5.89 2.82
CA PRO A 456 12.81 -7.05 2.65
C PRO A 456 12.02 -8.21 2.04
N LEU A 457 12.66 -8.90 1.10
CA LEU A 457 12.16 -10.13 0.49
C LEU A 457 13.30 -11.12 0.34
N HIS A 458 13.10 -12.32 0.88
CA HIS A 458 13.95 -13.47 0.66
C HIS A 458 13.13 -14.60 0.02
N VAL A 459 13.61 -15.16 -1.07
CA VAL A 459 13.03 -16.33 -1.74
C VAL A 459 14.14 -17.34 -1.99
N ASP A 460 13.98 -18.56 -1.48
CA ASP A 460 14.86 -19.69 -1.78
C ASP A 460 14.02 -20.74 -2.52
N TYR A 461 14.30 -20.92 -3.79
CA TYR A 461 13.69 -21.94 -4.65
C TYR A 461 14.74 -22.97 -5.01
N ASP A 462 14.52 -24.23 -4.61
CA ASP A 462 15.42 -25.35 -4.86
C ASP A 462 14.68 -26.50 -5.55
N GLN A 463 15.16 -26.89 -6.72
CA GLN A 463 14.59 -27.96 -7.54
C GLN A 463 15.60 -29.10 -7.74
N PRO A 464 15.76 -29.98 -6.73
CA PRO A 464 16.53 -31.21 -6.90
C PRO A 464 15.83 -32.21 -7.84
N VAL A 465 16.63 -32.85 -8.72
CA VAL A 465 16.19 -33.86 -9.69
C VAL A 465 16.74 -35.22 -9.30
N ALA A 466 15.86 -36.20 -9.10
CA ALA A 466 16.26 -37.57 -8.77
C ALA A 466 16.75 -38.36 -9.99
N ALA A 467 17.42 -39.49 -9.74
CA ALA A 467 18.01 -40.32 -10.81
C ALA A 467 16.96 -40.93 -11.77
N ASP A 468 15.70 -41.06 -11.34
CA ASP A 468 14.58 -41.54 -12.17
C ASP A 468 13.90 -40.41 -12.96
N GLY A 469 14.39 -39.18 -12.84
CA GLY A 469 13.84 -37.98 -13.49
C GLY A 469 12.67 -37.30 -12.74
N SER A 470 12.22 -37.86 -11.62
CA SER A 470 11.30 -37.16 -10.74
C SER A 470 12.02 -35.97 -10.06
N PHE A 471 11.25 -34.94 -9.68
CA PHE A 471 11.83 -33.77 -9.02
C PHE A 471 10.87 -33.16 -7.98
N SER A 472 11.41 -32.36 -7.12
CA SER A 472 10.62 -31.51 -6.22
C SER A 472 10.98 -30.05 -6.45
N ALA A 473 10.08 -29.15 -6.07
CA ALA A 473 10.32 -27.72 -6.02
C ALA A 473 10.06 -27.27 -4.57
N ALA A 474 11.14 -27.16 -3.78
CA ALA A 474 11.08 -26.67 -2.41
C ALA A 474 11.21 -25.15 -2.45
N THR A 475 10.25 -24.47 -1.85
CA THR A 475 10.22 -23.00 -1.79
C THR A 475 10.12 -22.52 -0.35
N THR A 476 10.97 -21.57 0.02
CA THR A 476 10.77 -20.77 1.23
C THR A 476 10.72 -19.31 0.88
N VAL A 477 9.83 -18.57 1.53
CA VAL A 477 9.66 -17.13 1.35
C VAL A 477 9.65 -16.45 2.71
N GLN A 478 10.42 -15.36 2.83
CA GLN A 478 10.27 -14.40 3.92
C GLN A 478 9.99 -13.03 3.29
N GLN A 479 8.83 -12.48 3.57
CA GLN A 479 8.38 -11.20 3.05
C GLN A 479 8.09 -10.25 4.21
N GLY A 480 8.65 -9.04 4.17
CA GLY A 480 8.51 -8.05 5.21
C GLY A 480 8.00 -6.70 4.71
N TYR A 481 7.34 -5.98 5.59
CA TYR A 481 6.95 -4.59 5.45
C TYR A 481 7.24 -3.87 6.76
N SER A 482 8.10 -2.86 6.72
CA SER A 482 8.38 -2.00 7.88
C SER A 482 8.13 -0.55 7.50
N LEU A 483 7.43 0.17 8.38
CA LEU A 483 7.10 1.58 8.22
C LEU A 483 7.31 2.30 9.54
N HIS A 484 8.16 3.34 9.55
CA HIS A 484 8.36 4.24 10.67
C HIS A 484 7.97 5.64 10.25
N ARG A 485 7.14 6.32 11.04
CA ARG A 485 6.71 7.69 10.77
C ARG A 485 6.88 8.57 11.99
N SER A 486 7.16 9.85 11.75
CA SER A 486 7.10 10.85 12.80
C SER A 486 6.60 12.18 12.28
N ARG A 487 5.97 12.94 13.17
CA ARG A 487 5.48 14.30 12.92
C ARG A 487 6.03 15.23 13.97
N ALA A 488 6.53 16.38 13.53
CA ALA A 488 7.09 17.37 14.41
C ALA A 488 6.63 18.80 14.03
N PHE A 489 6.60 19.66 15.03
CA PHE A 489 6.38 21.09 14.92
C PHE A 489 7.51 21.82 15.65
N ALA A 490 8.14 22.78 15.00
CA ALA A 490 9.26 23.57 15.57
C ALA A 490 10.38 22.71 16.21
N GLY A 491 10.65 21.53 15.64
CA GLY A 491 11.66 20.59 16.13
C GLY A 491 11.20 19.70 17.30
N ILE A 492 9.93 19.79 17.71
CA ILE A 492 9.34 18.94 18.76
C ILE A 492 8.53 17.85 18.09
N THR A 493 8.90 16.59 18.33
CA THR A 493 8.10 15.44 17.86
C THR A 493 6.77 15.41 18.61
N LEU A 494 5.68 15.49 17.86
CA LEU A 494 4.32 15.46 18.39
C LEU A 494 3.74 14.05 18.39
N TYR A 495 4.12 13.25 17.38
CA TYR A 495 3.65 11.88 17.21
C TYR A 495 4.68 11.07 16.43
N ALA A 496 4.85 9.81 16.80
CA ALA A 496 5.63 8.85 16.04
C ALA A 496 4.97 7.48 16.15
N ASP A 497 5.02 6.71 15.09
CA ASP A 497 4.51 5.34 15.02
C ASP A 497 5.40 4.43 14.17
N HIS A 498 5.23 3.13 14.37
CA HIS A 498 5.87 2.10 13.55
C HIS A 498 4.91 0.94 13.30
N VAL A 499 5.07 0.33 12.14
CA VAL A 499 4.37 -0.88 11.70
C VAL A 499 5.43 -1.86 11.21
N ASP A 500 5.39 -3.10 11.70
CA ASP A 500 6.19 -4.22 11.20
C ASP A 500 5.27 -5.40 10.92
N ASN A 501 5.32 -5.91 9.70
CA ASN A 501 4.55 -7.06 9.25
C ASN A 501 5.47 -8.02 8.50
N THR A 502 5.55 -9.26 8.95
CA THR A 502 6.43 -10.28 8.35
C THR A 502 5.65 -11.57 8.16
N VAL A 503 5.77 -12.13 6.97
CA VAL A 503 5.25 -13.46 6.63
C VAL A 503 6.44 -14.35 6.28
N ASN A 504 6.48 -15.55 6.89
CA ASN A 504 7.39 -16.62 6.49
C ASN A 504 6.54 -17.79 6.02
N SER A 505 6.91 -18.39 4.89
CA SER A 505 6.16 -19.51 4.33
C SER A 505 7.11 -20.53 3.68
N ALA A 506 6.75 -21.80 3.73
CA ALA A 506 7.47 -22.90 3.10
C ALA A 506 6.48 -23.95 2.58
N ASP A 507 6.78 -24.54 1.44
CA ASP A 507 6.15 -25.74 0.88
C ASP A 507 7.09 -26.44 -0.11
N THR A 508 6.79 -27.69 -0.42
CA THR A 508 7.51 -28.47 -1.43
C THR A 508 6.53 -29.14 -2.38
N LEU A 509 6.50 -28.74 -3.62
CA LEU A 509 5.78 -29.43 -4.69
C LEU A 509 6.55 -30.66 -5.15
N ASN A 510 5.87 -31.79 -5.39
CA ASN A 510 6.49 -33.03 -5.87
C ASN A 510 5.96 -33.39 -7.26
N PHE A 511 6.85 -33.73 -8.16
CA PHE A 511 6.55 -34.03 -9.56
C PHE A 511 7.09 -35.41 -9.95
N ASP A 512 6.36 -36.12 -10.81
CA ASP A 512 6.86 -37.32 -11.47
C ASP A 512 7.88 -36.96 -12.59
N ALA A 513 8.52 -37.97 -13.16
CA ALA A 513 9.48 -37.80 -14.26
C ALA A 513 8.86 -37.19 -15.55
N SER A 514 7.54 -37.13 -15.66
CA SER A 514 6.79 -36.49 -16.76
C SER A 514 6.42 -35.03 -16.46
N GLY A 515 6.77 -34.52 -15.27
CA GLY A 515 6.44 -33.16 -14.83
C GLY A 515 4.99 -33.00 -14.31
N ASN A 516 4.28 -34.10 -14.03
CA ASN A 516 2.96 -34.00 -13.42
C ASN A 516 3.09 -33.80 -11.91
N LEU A 517 2.34 -32.85 -11.37
CA LEU A 517 2.24 -32.63 -9.92
C LEU A 517 1.62 -33.87 -9.25
N THR A 518 2.35 -34.53 -8.37
CA THR A 518 1.93 -35.71 -7.61
C THR A 518 1.45 -35.39 -6.20
N GLY A 519 1.79 -34.22 -5.70
CA GLY A 519 1.40 -33.73 -4.38
C GLY A 519 2.30 -32.62 -3.87
N HIS A 520 2.09 -32.23 -2.61
CA HIS A 520 2.96 -31.29 -1.92
C HIS A 520 3.20 -31.74 -0.47
N SER A 521 4.17 -31.16 0.19
CA SER A 521 4.55 -31.52 1.56
C SER A 521 5.28 -30.39 2.26
N GLY A 522 5.28 -30.43 3.60
CA GLY A 522 6.04 -29.47 4.41
C GLY A 522 5.42 -28.09 4.52
N GLN A 523 4.17 -27.90 4.07
CA GLN A 523 3.52 -26.59 4.14
C GLN A 523 3.48 -26.09 5.58
N ALA A 524 4.07 -24.90 5.79
CA ALA A 524 4.01 -24.15 7.04
C ALA A 524 4.13 -22.65 6.73
N SER A 525 3.31 -21.84 7.38
CA SER A 525 3.44 -20.39 7.29
C SER A 525 3.14 -19.69 8.61
N THR A 526 3.77 -18.53 8.80
CA THR A 526 3.56 -17.67 9.97
C THR A 526 3.44 -16.23 9.50
N GLN A 527 2.60 -15.45 10.19
CA GLN A 527 2.61 -14.00 10.09
C GLN A 527 2.76 -13.40 11.48
N ALA A 528 3.64 -12.42 11.63
CA ALA A 528 3.80 -11.61 12.82
C ALA A 528 3.53 -10.14 12.47
N PHE A 529 2.59 -9.53 13.17
CA PHE A 529 2.23 -8.12 13.00
C PHE A 529 2.46 -7.34 14.29
N ALA A 530 3.14 -6.20 14.18
CA ALA A 530 3.39 -5.30 15.29
C ALA A 530 3.15 -3.84 14.89
N TYR A 531 2.47 -3.11 15.75
CA TYR A 531 2.33 -1.66 15.71
C TYR A 531 2.61 -1.07 17.10
N GLY A 532 3.21 0.12 17.11
CA GLY A 532 3.34 0.92 18.33
C GLY A 532 3.42 2.41 18.01
N ASP A 533 2.94 3.24 18.94
CA ASP A 533 3.02 4.69 18.79
C ASP A 533 3.50 5.40 20.07
N SER A 534 3.91 6.65 19.91
CA SER A 534 4.47 7.48 21.00
C SER A 534 3.45 7.90 22.07
N LEU A 535 2.16 7.64 21.85
CA LEU A 535 1.09 7.91 22.82
C LEU A 535 0.74 6.66 23.65
N GLY A 536 1.39 5.52 23.37
CA GLY A 536 1.18 4.25 24.07
C GLY A 536 0.21 3.31 23.36
N GLY A 537 -0.21 3.62 22.13
CA GLY A 537 -0.93 2.69 21.26
C GLY A 537 -0.07 1.47 20.96
N CYS A 538 -0.65 0.28 20.99
CA CYS A 538 0.03 -0.99 20.73
C CYS A 538 -0.93 -1.99 20.11
N TYR A 539 -0.48 -2.65 19.04
CA TYR A 539 -1.14 -3.81 18.45
C TYR A 539 -0.10 -4.88 18.15
N ARG A 540 -0.39 -6.13 18.53
CA ARG A 540 0.41 -7.30 18.18
C ARG A 540 -0.51 -8.48 17.95
N ALA A 541 -0.27 -9.17 16.86
CA ALA A 541 -0.92 -10.44 16.57
C ALA A 541 0.02 -11.35 15.80
N ASP A 542 -0.09 -12.65 16.07
CA ASP A 542 0.66 -13.69 15.37
C ASP A 542 -0.30 -14.79 14.93
N VAL A 543 -0.10 -15.31 13.73
CA VAL A 543 -0.80 -16.48 13.22
C VAL A 543 0.20 -17.48 12.68
N ALA A 544 -0.04 -18.76 12.91
CA ALA A 544 0.74 -19.84 12.36
C ALA A 544 -0.17 -20.89 11.73
N SER A 545 0.33 -21.54 10.68
CA SER A 545 -0.36 -22.63 10.00
C SER A 545 0.59 -23.74 9.59
N ALA A 546 0.05 -24.94 9.47
CA ALA A 546 0.73 -26.10 8.89
C ALA A 546 -0.29 -26.99 8.19
N ALA A 547 0.13 -27.65 7.11
CA ALA A 547 -0.71 -28.54 6.32
C ALA A 547 -2.06 -27.93 5.93
N GLY A 548 -2.08 -26.64 5.60
CA GLY A 548 -3.25 -25.90 5.13
C GLY A 548 -4.28 -25.53 6.21
N ALA A 549 -3.92 -25.62 7.49
CA ALA A 549 -4.80 -25.27 8.62
C ALA A 549 -4.07 -24.37 9.65
N VAL A 550 -4.82 -23.47 10.27
CA VAL A 550 -4.31 -22.63 11.37
C VAL A 550 -3.92 -23.52 12.56
N THR A 551 -2.69 -23.41 13.04
CA THR A 551 -2.17 -24.17 14.19
C THR A 551 -2.06 -23.35 15.46
N ALA A 552 -1.89 -22.02 15.32
CA ALA A 552 -1.85 -21.10 16.44
C ALA A 552 -2.32 -19.70 16.01
N TYR A 553 -2.92 -18.99 16.95
CA TYR A 553 -3.23 -17.57 16.86
C TYR A 553 -3.02 -16.92 18.22
N SER A 554 -2.34 -15.80 18.24
CA SER A 554 -2.19 -14.98 19.44
C SER A 554 -2.44 -13.51 19.13
N SER A 555 -2.97 -12.77 20.10
CA SER A 555 -3.30 -11.37 19.98
C SER A 555 -3.05 -10.64 21.30
N GLY A 556 -2.48 -9.42 21.23
CA GLY A 556 -2.20 -8.58 22.38
C GLY A 556 -0.95 -8.98 23.19
N GLN A 557 -0.33 -10.11 22.92
CA GLN A 557 0.89 -10.52 23.62
C GLN A 557 2.04 -9.55 23.32
N GLY A 558 2.67 -9.04 24.39
CA GLY A 558 3.72 -8.02 24.28
C GLY A 558 3.22 -6.58 24.29
N CYS A 559 1.90 -6.33 24.25
CA CYS A 559 1.32 -5.04 24.53
C CYS A 559 1.09 -4.81 26.04
N PRO A 560 1.04 -3.56 26.53
CA PRO A 560 0.72 -3.25 27.92
C PRO A 560 -0.57 -3.94 28.38
N GLY A 561 -0.52 -4.66 29.47
CA GLY A 561 -1.68 -5.40 30.00
C GLY A 561 -2.06 -6.66 29.20
N GLY A 562 -1.27 -7.06 28.20
CA GLY A 562 -1.52 -8.25 27.39
C GLY A 562 -2.71 -8.10 26.43
N GLN A 563 -3.07 -6.88 26.06
CA GLN A 563 -4.21 -6.57 25.20
C GLN A 563 -3.83 -5.52 24.14
N ASN A 564 -4.34 -5.67 22.93
CA ASN A 564 -4.24 -4.66 21.89
C ASN A 564 -5.04 -3.41 22.28
N GLY A 565 -4.44 -2.25 22.14
CA GLY A 565 -5.07 -0.97 22.39
C GLY A 565 -4.49 0.10 21.48
N VAL A 566 -5.30 0.60 20.55
CA VAL A 566 -4.91 1.65 19.61
C VAL A 566 -5.92 2.79 19.66
N TYR A 567 -5.44 3.99 19.36
CA TYR A 567 -6.34 5.14 19.29
C TYR A 567 -7.13 5.13 17.98
N TRP A 568 -8.35 5.64 18.02
CA TRP A 568 -9.24 5.67 16.85
C TRP A 568 -8.64 6.45 15.65
N PHE A 569 -7.74 7.39 15.90
CA PHE A 569 -7.07 8.20 14.87
C PHE A 569 -5.75 7.57 14.38
N SER A 570 -5.31 6.46 14.96
CA SER A 570 -4.11 5.75 14.54
C SER A 570 -4.34 4.96 13.25
N HIS A 571 -3.24 4.65 12.54
CA HIS A 571 -3.22 3.85 11.32
C HIS A 571 -2.33 2.63 11.50
N PRO A 572 -2.75 1.66 12.32
CA PRO A 572 -1.96 0.47 12.61
C PRO A 572 -1.80 -0.45 11.40
N ASP A 573 -2.65 -0.34 10.40
CA ASP A 573 -2.60 -1.06 9.13
C ASP A 573 -1.52 -0.53 8.16
N GLY A 574 -0.82 0.56 8.50
CA GLY A 574 0.18 1.20 7.65
C GLY A 574 -0.41 2.08 6.55
N SER A 575 -1.73 2.30 6.53
CA SER A 575 -2.35 3.22 5.56
C SER A 575 -1.76 4.63 5.65
N PRO A 576 -1.71 5.38 4.52
CA PRO A 576 -1.17 6.73 4.51
C PRO A 576 -1.91 7.65 5.46
N ASP A 577 -1.16 8.42 6.21
CA ASP A 577 -1.68 9.44 7.10
C ASP A 577 -0.82 10.70 7.03
N GLN A 578 -1.38 11.82 6.64
CA GLN A 578 -0.69 13.12 6.53
C GLN A 578 -1.21 14.15 7.55
N GLY A 579 -2.28 13.85 8.25
CA GLY A 579 -2.85 14.67 9.30
C GLY A 579 -3.65 13.80 10.25
N SER A 580 -3.23 13.65 11.51
CA SER A 580 -4.14 13.16 12.52
C SER A 580 -5.03 14.29 13.00
N ALA A 581 -6.26 13.97 13.43
CA ALA A 581 -7.21 14.94 13.99
C ALA A 581 -6.65 15.77 15.16
N LEU A 582 -5.52 15.36 15.73
CA LEU A 582 -4.88 16.02 16.87
C LEU A 582 -3.71 16.95 16.47
N LEU A 583 -3.22 16.89 15.24
CA LEU A 583 -1.94 17.49 14.85
C LEU A 583 -2.02 18.44 13.64
N ASP A 584 -3.17 18.60 13.01
CA ASP A 584 -3.38 19.60 11.96
C ASP A 584 -3.84 20.93 12.59
N TRP A 585 -2.92 21.89 12.57
CA TRP A 585 -3.14 23.28 12.98
C TRP A 585 -3.36 24.17 11.77
#